data_077c377c8d777878d08c31def7589a83
#
_entry.id   077c377c8d777878d08c31def7589a83
#
_cell.length_a   1.000
_cell.length_b   1.000
_cell.length_c   1.000
_cell.angle_alpha   90.00
_cell.angle_beta   90.00
_cell.angle_gamma   90.00
#
_symmetry.space_group_name_H-M   'P 1'
#
loop_
_entity.id
_entity.type
_entity.pdbx_description
1 polymer ?
#
loop_
_entity_poly.entity_id
_entity_poly.type
_entity_poly.pdbx_seq_one_letter_code
_entity_poly.pdbx_strand_id
1 'polypeptide(L)'
;DILDYEAKYGPIPEGAFVALYTGWSSRWPDMDALSGIAPDGSENFPGWSLEALEYIYEVRSAAANGHETLDTDASALAAAAGDLACERYVLSKGKLQIEVMCNLDQVPPAGAVLVAAWPNIKGATGLPVRVWAVTE
;
A
#
# COMPACT_ATOMS: atom_id res chain seq x y z
N ASP A 1 -5.97 -11.65 7.52
CA ASP A 1 -5.69 -10.26 7.98
C ASP A 1 -6.86 -9.32 7.68
N ILE A 2 -7.35 -9.18 6.40
CA ILE A 2 -8.47 -8.27 6.11
C ILE A 2 -9.76 -8.71 6.82
N LEU A 3 -10.08 -10.00 6.82
CA LEU A 3 -11.28 -10.53 7.51
C LEU A 3 -11.18 -10.35 9.03
N ASP A 4 -9.99 -10.45 9.60
CA ASP A 4 -9.77 -10.19 11.03
C ASP A 4 -9.92 -8.70 11.35
N TYR A 5 -9.43 -7.83 10.45
CA TYR A 5 -9.68 -6.40 10.55
C TYR A 5 -11.18 -6.10 10.53
N GLU A 6 -11.92 -6.63 9.57
CA GLU A 6 -13.35 -6.39 9.43
C GLU A 6 -14.16 -6.97 10.60
N ALA A 7 -13.74 -8.11 11.16
CA ALA A 7 -14.37 -8.66 12.35
C ALA A 7 -14.26 -7.73 13.56
N LYS A 8 -13.20 -6.92 13.62
CA LYS A 8 -12.92 -6.01 14.74
C LYS A 8 -13.47 -4.60 14.53
N TYR A 9 -13.39 -4.07 13.31
CA TYR A 9 -13.66 -2.67 13.01
C TYR A 9 -14.85 -2.44 12.09
N GLY A 10 -15.49 -3.52 11.64
CA GLY A 10 -16.55 -3.48 10.65
C GLY A 10 -16.05 -3.56 9.20
N PRO A 11 -16.95 -3.77 8.25
CA PRO A 11 -16.60 -3.92 6.85
C PRO A 11 -15.95 -2.64 6.30
N ILE A 12 -14.94 -2.82 5.45
CA ILE A 12 -14.30 -1.71 4.72
C ILE A 12 -15.38 -0.98 3.90
N PRO A 13 -15.56 0.33 4.10
CA PRO A 13 -16.57 1.10 3.37
C PRO A 13 -16.27 1.20 1.87
N GLU A 14 -17.30 1.27 1.04
CA GLU A 14 -17.18 1.62 -0.36
C GLU A 14 -16.46 2.98 -0.52
N GLY A 15 -15.54 3.07 -1.47
CA GLY A 15 -14.74 4.27 -1.72
C GLY A 15 -13.62 4.52 -0.70
N ALA A 16 -13.37 3.60 0.23
CA ALA A 16 -12.28 3.74 1.19
C ALA A 16 -10.90 3.72 0.53
N PHE A 17 -9.94 4.45 1.12
CA PHE A 17 -8.52 4.19 0.96
C PHE A 17 -8.08 3.14 1.98
N VAL A 18 -7.43 2.08 1.53
CA VAL A 18 -6.98 0.98 2.42
C VAL A 18 -5.46 0.97 2.50
N ALA A 19 -4.92 1.18 3.70
CA ALA A 19 -3.48 1.18 3.95
C ALA A 19 -3.01 -0.13 4.59
N LEU A 20 -1.92 -0.69 4.06
CA LEU A 20 -1.22 -1.82 4.66
C LEU A 20 -0.14 -1.29 5.62
N TYR A 21 -0.40 -1.41 6.91
CA TYR A 21 0.56 -1.09 7.96
C TYR A 21 1.46 -2.31 8.24
N THR A 22 2.74 -2.16 8.06
CA THR A 22 3.76 -3.19 8.27
C THR A 22 4.81 -2.79 9.32
N GLY A 23 4.84 -1.52 9.72
CA GLY A 23 5.91 -0.93 10.51
C GLY A 23 7.21 -0.72 9.72
N TRP A 24 7.17 -0.92 8.41
CA TRP A 24 8.36 -0.89 7.54
C TRP A 24 8.97 0.49 7.40
N SER A 25 8.15 1.53 7.49
CA SER A 25 8.57 2.93 7.41
C SER A 25 9.60 3.34 8.46
N SER A 26 9.69 2.61 9.59
CA SER A 26 10.69 2.84 10.64
C SER A 26 12.13 2.64 10.18
N ARG A 27 12.34 2.01 9.01
CA ARG A 27 13.66 1.75 8.41
C ARG A 27 14.21 2.95 7.65
N TRP A 28 13.35 3.92 7.31
CA TRP A 28 13.78 5.17 6.67
C TRP A 28 14.73 5.97 7.59
N PRO A 29 15.81 6.63 7.08
CA PRO A 29 16.18 6.80 5.67
C PRO A 29 17.22 5.80 5.14
N ASP A 30 17.44 4.68 5.83
CA ASP A 30 18.38 3.64 5.38
C ASP A 30 17.75 2.84 4.22
N MET A 31 18.24 3.05 3.00
CA MET A 31 17.70 2.43 1.81
C MET A 31 17.92 0.92 1.77
N ASP A 32 19.06 0.43 2.26
CA ASP A 32 19.33 -1.02 2.32
C ASP A 32 18.39 -1.70 3.32
N ALA A 33 18.15 -1.06 4.45
CA ALA A 33 17.18 -1.53 5.43
C ALA A 33 15.74 -1.46 4.87
N LEU A 34 15.39 -0.41 4.13
CA LEU A 34 14.06 -0.26 3.51
C LEU A 34 13.82 -1.30 2.40
N SER A 35 14.82 -1.59 1.58
CA SER A 35 14.80 -2.69 0.60
C SER A 35 14.89 -4.07 1.26
N GLY A 36 15.26 -4.14 2.53
CA GLY A 36 15.41 -5.39 3.26
C GLY A 36 16.49 -6.29 2.68
N ILE A 37 17.61 -5.69 2.24
CA ILE A 37 18.69 -6.42 1.56
C ILE A 37 19.21 -7.57 2.41
N ALA A 38 19.06 -8.78 1.88
CA ALA A 38 19.60 -10.01 2.47
C ALA A 38 21.09 -10.18 2.15
N PRO A 39 21.83 -11.09 2.85
CA PRO A 39 23.27 -11.31 2.62
C PRO A 39 23.62 -11.74 1.19
N ASP A 40 22.69 -12.30 0.45
CA ASP A 40 22.84 -12.69 -0.96
C ASP A 40 22.54 -11.56 -1.94
N GLY A 41 22.18 -10.38 -1.43
CA GLY A 41 21.84 -9.19 -2.23
C GLY A 41 20.39 -9.13 -2.70
N SER A 42 19.57 -10.12 -2.36
CA SER A 42 18.14 -10.09 -2.68
C SER A 42 17.36 -9.10 -1.79
N GLU A 43 16.31 -8.52 -2.33
CA GLU A 43 15.38 -7.69 -1.56
C GLU A 43 14.36 -8.56 -0.83
N ASN A 44 13.99 -8.13 0.37
CA ASN A 44 13.02 -8.86 1.20
C ASN A 44 12.16 -7.91 2.04
N PHE A 45 11.21 -7.28 1.40
CA PHE A 45 10.17 -6.46 2.04
C PHE A 45 8.79 -7.06 1.83
N PRO A 46 7.85 -6.85 2.78
CA PRO A 46 6.47 -7.31 2.66
C PRO A 46 5.69 -6.49 1.61
N GLY A 47 4.55 -7.03 1.19
CA GLY A 47 3.65 -6.35 0.27
C GLY A 47 2.24 -6.92 0.36
N TRP A 48 1.38 -6.46 -0.51
CA TRP A 48 0.04 -6.97 -0.68
C TRP A 48 0.06 -8.37 -1.31
N SER A 49 -0.96 -9.16 -1.02
CA SER A 49 -1.28 -10.33 -1.84
C SER A 49 -2.34 -9.95 -2.89
N LEU A 50 -2.31 -10.61 -4.03
CA LEU A 50 -3.31 -10.40 -5.09
C LEU A 50 -4.74 -10.65 -4.58
N GLU A 51 -4.94 -11.70 -3.80
CA GLU A 51 -6.24 -12.04 -3.18
C GLU A 51 -6.75 -10.91 -2.27
N ALA A 52 -5.86 -10.25 -1.51
CA ALA A 52 -6.24 -9.14 -0.66
C ALA A 52 -6.67 -7.92 -1.50
N LEU A 53 -5.96 -7.62 -2.58
CA LEU A 53 -6.31 -6.54 -3.50
C LEU A 53 -7.62 -6.83 -4.24
N GLU A 54 -7.81 -8.06 -4.72
CA GLU A 54 -9.08 -8.48 -5.32
C GLU A 54 -10.24 -8.29 -4.34
N TYR A 55 -10.05 -8.67 -3.08
CA TYR A 55 -11.08 -8.51 -2.07
C TYR A 55 -11.43 -7.05 -1.83
N ILE A 56 -10.46 -6.17 -1.61
CA ILE A 56 -10.74 -4.76 -1.34
C ILE A 56 -11.36 -4.04 -2.55
N TYR A 57 -10.98 -4.40 -3.76
CA TYR A 57 -11.50 -3.75 -4.97
C TYR A 57 -12.79 -4.36 -5.51
N GLU A 58 -12.91 -5.69 -5.55
CA GLU A 58 -14.07 -6.35 -6.14
C GLU A 58 -15.22 -6.55 -5.14
N VAL A 59 -14.90 -6.78 -3.86
CA VAL A 59 -15.91 -7.04 -2.83
C VAL A 59 -16.26 -5.78 -2.05
N ARG A 60 -15.29 -4.91 -1.79
CA ARG A 60 -15.46 -3.70 -0.97
C ARG A 60 -15.49 -2.40 -1.77
N SER A 61 -15.22 -2.44 -3.06
CA SER A 61 -15.23 -1.26 -3.94
C SER A 61 -14.32 -0.13 -3.42
N ALA A 62 -13.16 -0.46 -2.88
CA ALA A 62 -12.19 0.53 -2.41
C ALA A 62 -11.78 1.48 -3.53
N ALA A 63 -11.49 2.74 -3.18
CA ALA A 63 -11.04 3.74 -4.14
C ALA A 63 -9.56 3.59 -4.50
N ALA A 64 -8.73 3.29 -3.48
CA ALA A 64 -7.28 3.21 -3.63
C ALA A 64 -6.67 2.39 -2.48
N ASN A 65 -5.40 2.00 -2.63
CA ASN A 65 -4.60 1.36 -1.58
C ASN A 65 -3.29 2.11 -1.35
N GLY A 66 -2.61 1.77 -0.27
CA GLY A 66 -1.25 2.24 0.00
C GLY A 66 -0.51 1.33 0.97
N HIS A 67 0.78 1.56 1.11
CA HIS A 67 1.68 0.75 1.95
C HIS A 67 2.97 1.51 2.30
N GLU A 68 3.75 0.95 3.23
CA GLU A 68 4.98 1.56 3.72
C GLU A 68 6.23 1.09 2.95
N THR A 69 6.09 0.12 2.05
CA THR A 69 7.17 -0.52 1.30
C THR A 69 7.39 0.12 -0.07
N LEU A 70 8.46 -0.29 -0.76
CA LEU A 70 8.89 0.28 -2.04
C LEU A 70 7.97 -0.10 -3.21
N ASP A 71 7.38 -1.31 -3.15
CA ASP A 71 6.48 -1.83 -4.17
C ASP A 71 5.20 -2.40 -3.53
N THR A 72 4.15 -2.51 -4.33
CA THR A 72 2.88 -3.13 -3.93
C THR A 72 3.04 -4.62 -3.66
N ASP A 73 3.84 -5.31 -4.47
CA ASP A 73 4.15 -6.72 -4.33
C ASP A 73 5.16 -6.98 -3.21
N ALA A 74 5.05 -8.13 -2.54
CA ALA A 74 6.12 -8.61 -1.68
C ALA A 74 7.34 -8.98 -2.55
N SER A 75 8.51 -8.38 -2.28
CA SER A 75 9.69 -8.47 -3.15
C SER A 75 10.12 -9.90 -3.48
N ALA A 76 10.11 -10.80 -2.49
CA ALA A 76 10.48 -12.20 -2.70
C ALA A 76 9.53 -12.94 -3.65
N LEU A 77 8.22 -12.62 -3.61
CA LEU A 77 7.22 -13.21 -4.51
C LEU A 77 7.35 -12.63 -5.92
N ALA A 78 7.54 -11.32 -6.03
CA ALA A 78 7.77 -10.64 -7.31
C ALA A 78 9.02 -11.17 -8.00
N ALA A 79 10.13 -11.30 -7.28
CA ALA A 79 11.39 -11.85 -7.81
C ALA A 79 11.24 -13.29 -8.28
N ALA A 80 10.54 -14.16 -7.51
CA ALA A 80 10.29 -15.53 -7.89
C ALA A 80 9.40 -15.67 -9.13
N ALA A 81 8.43 -14.77 -9.28
CA ALA A 81 7.51 -14.74 -10.43
C ALA A 81 8.10 -14.02 -11.66
N GLY A 82 9.08 -13.13 -11.46
CA GLY A 82 9.56 -12.19 -12.48
C GLY A 82 8.47 -11.19 -12.93
N ASP A 83 7.54 -10.86 -12.03
CA ASP A 83 6.36 -10.02 -12.32
C ASP A 83 5.93 -9.27 -11.04
N LEU A 84 5.43 -8.04 -11.22
CA LEU A 84 4.75 -7.23 -10.21
C LEU A 84 3.23 -7.39 -10.38
N ALA A 85 2.72 -8.55 -10.02
CA ALA A 85 1.34 -8.93 -10.29
C ALA A 85 0.32 -8.07 -9.54
N CYS A 86 0.62 -7.69 -8.31
CA CYS A 86 -0.22 -6.83 -7.47
C CYS A 86 -0.27 -5.41 -8.02
N GLU A 87 0.88 -4.80 -8.32
CA GLU A 87 0.94 -3.47 -8.92
C GLU A 87 0.19 -3.44 -10.26
N ARG A 88 0.52 -4.37 -11.15
CA ARG A 88 -0.13 -4.48 -12.45
C ARG A 88 -1.65 -4.65 -12.31
N TYR A 89 -2.13 -5.41 -11.34
CA TYR A 89 -3.55 -5.57 -11.07
C TYR A 89 -4.20 -4.23 -10.69
N VAL A 90 -3.66 -3.53 -9.71
CA VAL A 90 -4.17 -2.23 -9.24
C VAL A 90 -4.26 -1.24 -10.40
N LEU A 91 -3.18 -1.09 -11.17
CA LEU A 91 -3.11 -0.17 -12.31
C LEU A 91 -4.07 -0.58 -13.44
N SER A 92 -4.26 -1.88 -13.69
CA SER A 92 -5.20 -2.38 -14.70
C SER A 92 -6.66 -2.06 -14.37
N LYS A 93 -6.98 -1.88 -13.08
CA LYS A 93 -8.30 -1.44 -12.62
C LYS A 93 -8.48 0.08 -12.65
N GLY A 94 -7.48 0.82 -13.12
CA GLY A 94 -7.49 2.28 -13.12
C GLY A 94 -7.50 2.86 -11.70
N LYS A 95 -6.96 2.12 -10.74
CA LYS A 95 -6.88 2.53 -9.34
C LYS A 95 -5.54 3.22 -9.05
N LEU A 96 -5.53 3.98 -7.96
CA LEU A 96 -4.38 4.68 -7.44
C LEU A 96 -3.77 3.86 -6.29
N GLN A 97 -2.43 3.85 -6.22
CA GLN A 97 -1.71 3.34 -5.06
C GLN A 97 -0.71 4.38 -4.55
N ILE A 98 -0.44 4.36 -3.25
CA ILE A 98 0.52 5.25 -2.58
C ILE A 98 1.55 4.37 -1.85
N GLU A 99 2.79 4.51 -2.26
CA GLU A 99 3.93 3.75 -1.75
C GLU A 99 4.73 4.58 -0.75
N VAL A 100 5.58 3.90 0.02
CA VAL A 100 6.50 4.52 0.98
C VAL A 100 5.77 5.48 1.94
N MET A 101 4.59 5.08 2.39
CA MET A 101 3.86 5.79 3.44
C MET A 101 4.57 5.69 4.78
N CYS A 102 4.35 6.66 5.65
CA CYS A 102 4.87 6.62 7.03
C CYS A 102 3.80 7.09 8.03
N ASN A 103 4.09 6.90 9.33
CA ASN A 103 3.22 7.29 10.44
C ASN A 103 1.83 6.62 10.42
N LEU A 104 1.68 5.47 9.78
CA LEU A 104 0.42 4.72 9.80
C LEU A 104 0.06 4.22 11.20
N ASP A 105 1.06 4.03 12.07
CA ASP A 105 0.90 3.70 13.49
C ASP A 105 0.20 4.79 14.31
N GLN A 106 0.18 6.03 13.80
CA GLN A 106 -0.44 7.18 14.46
C GLN A 106 -1.87 7.44 13.98
N VAL A 107 -2.34 6.70 12.97
CA VAL A 107 -3.67 6.84 12.40
C VAL A 107 -4.60 5.77 12.99
N PRO A 108 -5.82 6.11 13.40
CA PRO A 108 -6.76 5.10 13.86
C PRO A 108 -7.05 4.08 12.76
N PRO A 109 -7.28 2.81 13.11
CA PRO A 109 -7.50 1.74 12.13
C PRO A 109 -8.68 1.98 11.18
N ALA A 110 -9.66 2.80 11.61
CA ALA A 110 -10.82 3.17 10.80
C ALA A 110 -11.28 4.60 11.16
N GLY A 111 -12.05 5.23 10.26
CA GLY A 111 -12.70 6.53 10.51
C GLY A 111 -11.87 7.75 10.10
N ALA A 112 -10.59 7.61 9.77
CA ALA A 112 -9.79 8.73 9.27
C ALA A 112 -10.21 9.11 7.84
N VAL A 113 -10.09 10.39 7.51
CA VAL A 113 -10.19 10.89 6.13
C VAL A 113 -8.78 11.12 5.60
N LEU A 114 -8.43 10.44 4.51
CA LEU A 114 -7.15 10.64 3.84
C LEU A 114 -7.26 11.72 2.78
N VAL A 115 -6.34 12.68 2.82
CA VAL A 115 -6.17 13.73 1.81
C VAL A 115 -4.82 13.53 1.14
N ALA A 116 -4.83 13.29 -0.17
CA ALA A 116 -3.62 13.18 -0.98
C ALA A 116 -3.58 14.27 -2.05
N ALA A 117 -2.43 14.95 -2.17
CA ALA A 117 -2.24 16.03 -3.14
C ALA A 117 -0.97 15.81 -3.96
N TRP A 118 -1.14 15.71 -5.27
CA TRP A 118 -0.05 15.57 -6.23
C TRP A 118 -0.20 16.57 -7.40
N PRO A 119 0.89 16.90 -8.09
CA PRO A 119 0.82 17.73 -9.29
C PRO A 119 0.05 17.04 -10.42
N ASN A 120 -0.78 17.78 -11.15
CA ASN A 120 -1.48 17.25 -12.31
C ASN A 120 -0.61 17.42 -13.58
N ILE A 121 0.32 16.50 -13.81
CA ILE A 121 1.25 16.53 -14.93
C ILE A 121 0.78 15.56 -16.01
N LYS A 122 0.58 16.09 -17.24
CA LYS A 122 0.15 15.27 -18.38
C LYS A 122 1.18 14.18 -18.72
N GLY A 123 0.74 12.94 -18.74
CA GLY A 123 1.55 11.79 -19.14
C GLY A 123 2.52 11.29 -18.06
N ALA A 124 2.46 11.80 -16.84
CA ALA A 124 3.22 11.25 -15.72
C ALA A 124 2.60 9.92 -15.27
N THR A 125 3.45 8.93 -15.00
CA THR A 125 3.06 7.60 -14.51
C THR A 125 3.08 7.50 -12.99
N GLY A 126 3.93 8.32 -12.33
CA GLY A 126 4.04 8.43 -10.88
C GLY A 126 4.61 9.77 -10.48
N LEU A 127 4.24 10.24 -9.30
CA LEU A 127 4.63 11.56 -8.78
C LEU A 127 4.76 11.50 -7.26
N PRO A 128 5.70 12.26 -6.66
CA PRO A 128 5.70 12.48 -5.22
C PRO A 128 4.36 13.07 -4.77
N VAL A 129 3.84 12.53 -3.67
CA VAL A 129 2.56 12.96 -3.11
C VAL A 129 2.72 13.40 -1.66
N ARG A 130 2.01 14.46 -1.26
CA ARG A 130 1.80 14.80 0.14
C ARG A 130 0.49 14.20 0.62
N VAL A 131 0.56 13.45 1.73
CA VAL A 131 -0.59 12.76 2.30
C VAL A 131 -0.81 13.23 3.74
N TRP A 132 -2.07 13.47 4.10
CA TRP A 132 -2.51 13.75 5.47
C TRP A 132 -3.66 12.82 5.85
N ALA A 133 -3.68 12.38 7.07
CA ALA A 133 -4.86 11.78 7.70
C ALA A 133 -5.52 12.83 8.61
N VAL A 134 -6.82 13.03 8.42
CA VAL A 134 -7.64 13.86 9.30
C VAL A 134 -8.42 12.90 10.21
N THR A 135 -8.23 13.04 11.51
CA THR A 135 -8.87 12.22 12.54
C THR A 135 -9.72 13.09 13.46
N GLU A 136 -10.70 12.51 14.12
CA GLU A 136 -11.46 13.17 15.19
C GLU A 136 -10.61 13.26 16.47
#